data_d783fadc6c5847a66174ca4060e3c4b2
#
_entry.id   d783fadc6c5847a66174ca4060e3c4b2
#
_cell.length_a   1.000
_cell.length_b   1.000
_cell.length_c   1.000
_cell.angle_alpha   90.00
_cell.angle_beta   90.00
_cell.angle_gamma   90.00
#
_symmetry.space_group_name_H-M   'P 1'
#
loop_
_entity.id
_entity.type
_entity.pdbx_description
1 polymer ?
#
loop_
_entity_poly.entity_id
_entity_poly.type
_entity_poly.pdbx_seq_one_letter_code
_entity_poly.pdbx_strand_id
1 'polypeptide(L)'
;PVATGFTAYTGVKAASFTKDNASTNQSGTIAQDKQFLAIGNKTYTFLGGNDYESSGGDGYKAELSNLITAYGLFSNKDEVEVDFLIMGPGCATEAQSQAKANYLISLAEGRKDCMTTIGAHRSNLVAAAGGGILTAESQTLNLVNYFSPLSSSSYATFDSGYKYTFDRFNNKFVYIPTNADVAGMMARTGVNAFPWFSPAGQQRGVLNNAVKLAYNPSKSQRDRLYPK
;
A
#
# COMPACT_ATOMS: atom_id res chain seq x y z
N PRO A 1 38.65 -1.05 -7.68
CA PRO A 1 38.55 -0.41 -7.42
C PRO A 1 38.05 0.08 -7.05
N VAL A 2 38.09 0.09 -6.89
CA VAL A 2 37.63 0.57 -6.44
C VAL A 2 37.62 1.38 -6.26
N ALA A 3 38.06 1.88 -6.32
CA ALA A 3 38.06 2.61 -6.01
C ALA A 3 38.31 3.51 -5.70
N THR A 4 38.85 3.69 -5.75
CA THR A 4 39.02 4.77 -5.26
C THR A 4 37.96 5.46 -5.22
N GLY A 5 37.79 5.38 -5.33
CA GLY A 5 36.98 5.74 -5.34
C GLY A 5 36.10 5.44 -5.34
N PHE A 6 36.05 4.72 -5.15
CA PHE A 6 35.38 4.40 -4.95
C PHE A 6 34.63 5.19 -4.75
N THR A 7 34.90 6.00 -4.95
CA THR A 7 34.21 6.74 -4.86
C THR A 7 33.38 6.53 -5.41
N ALA A 8 33.81 5.92 -5.93
CA ALA A 8 33.18 5.71 -6.15
C ALA A 8 32.54 5.09 -5.95
N TYR A 9 32.87 4.56 -5.50
CA TYR A 9 32.18 4.15 -5.15
C TYR A 9 31.33 4.76 -4.74
N THR A 10 31.46 5.55 -5.08
CA THR A 10 31.30 6.20 -4.62
C THR A 10 30.70 6.56 -4.23
N GLY A 11 30.48 6.14 -4.31
CA GLY A 11 30.16 6.50 -3.78
C GLY A 11 30.44 6.82 -2.90
N VAL A 12 30.90 6.41 -2.63
CA VAL A 12 31.56 6.74 -1.77
C VAL A 12 32.41 7.30 -2.13
N LYS A 13 32.85 7.62 -2.37
CA LYS A 13 33.81 7.90 -2.66
C LYS A 13 34.74 7.57 -2.03
N ALA A 14 35.46 7.30 -2.56
CA ALA A 14 36.54 6.69 -1.99
C ALA A 14 37.03 7.34 -0.77
N ALA A 15 36.97 8.55 -0.81
CA ALA A 15 37.48 9.31 0.29
C ALA A 15 36.79 8.99 1.60
N SER A 16 35.60 8.48 1.53
CA SER A 16 34.96 8.15 2.74
C SER A 16 35.40 6.85 3.34
N PHE A 17 36.27 6.16 2.69
CA PHE A 17 36.84 5.05 3.35
C PHE A 17 37.97 5.51 4.15
N THR A 18 38.09 5.28 5.29
CA THR A 18 39.23 5.51 5.93
C THR A 18 39.74 4.42 6.30
N LYS A 19 40.78 4.47 6.49
CA LYS A 19 41.43 3.49 6.78
C LYS A 19 40.90 2.87 7.87
N ASP A 20 40.45 3.03 8.40
CA ASP A 20 40.10 2.29 9.37
C ASP A 20 39.43 2.90 10.25
N ASN A 21 39.42 3.08 9.90
CA ASN A 21 38.99 3.54 10.49
C ASN A 21 38.30 3.84 10.74
N ALA A 22 38.62 3.43 10.26
CA ALA A 22 38.02 3.42 10.84
C ALA A 22 37.47 4.45 11.58
N SER A 23 37.95 4.67 12.36
CA SER A 23 37.35 5.55 13.14
C SER A 23 37.18 6.79 12.48
N THR A 24 37.95 7.08 11.81
CA THR A 24 37.82 8.29 11.38
C THR A 24 37.15 8.30 10.25
N ASN A 25 36.82 8.45 9.90
CA ASN A 25 36.38 8.64 8.91
C ASN A 25 36.67 8.77 8.00
N GLN A 26 36.94 8.89 7.96
CA GLN A 26 36.83 8.88 6.98
C GLN A 26 36.90 9.86 5.96
N SER A 27 36.76 11.00 6.10
CA SER A 27 36.92 12.04 5.11
C SER A 27 38.38 12.34 4.81
N GLY A 28 39.24 11.72 5.48
CA GLY A 28 40.65 11.91 5.22
C GLY A 28 41.11 11.30 3.93
N THR A 29 42.16 11.81 3.36
CA THR A 29 42.81 11.22 2.21
C THR A 29 43.55 9.96 2.62
N ILE A 30 43.30 8.90 1.93
CA ILE A 30 43.90 7.61 2.22
C ILE A 30 44.58 7.13 0.98
N ALA A 31 45.77 6.65 1.10
CA ALA A 31 46.45 6.02 0.00
C ALA A 31 45.64 4.82 -0.46
N GLN A 32 45.46 4.69 -1.75
CA GLN A 32 44.58 3.69 -2.30
C GLN A 32 45.02 2.28 -2.00
N ASP A 33 46.28 2.02 -2.01
CA ASP A 33 46.82 0.73 -1.65
C ASP A 33 46.46 0.35 -0.21
N LYS A 34 46.57 1.30 0.71
CA LYS A 34 46.17 1.10 2.10
C LYS A 34 44.66 0.98 2.27
N GLN A 35 43.95 1.66 1.42
CA GLN A 35 42.50 1.58 1.44
C GLN A 35 42.02 0.16 1.14
N PHE A 36 42.57 -0.49 0.17
CA PHE A 36 42.24 -1.86 -0.14
C PHE A 36 42.65 -2.84 0.96
N LEU A 37 43.79 -2.63 1.54
CA LEU A 37 44.26 -3.43 2.64
C LEU A 37 43.36 -3.30 3.88
N ALA A 38 42.84 -2.11 4.08
CA ALA A 38 41.97 -1.86 5.23
C ALA A 38 40.54 -2.38 5.03
N ILE A 39 40.11 -2.49 3.81
CA ILE A 39 38.72 -2.91 3.55
C ILE A 39 38.48 -4.35 4.00
N GLY A 40 39.27 -5.29 3.52
CA GLY A 40 39.11 -6.69 3.89
C GLY A 40 37.65 -7.15 3.88
N ASN A 41 37.28 -7.94 4.83
CA ASN A 41 35.89 -8.35 5.03
C ASN A 41 35.17 -7.27 5.83
N LYS A 42 34.27 -6.55 5.18
CA LYS A 42 33.52 -5.47 5.80
C LYS A 42 32.05 -5.81 5.87
N THR A 43 31.48 -5.52 7.00
CA THR A 43 30.04 -5.55 7.18
C THR A 43 29.54 -4.11 7.15
N TYR A 44 28.59 -3.85 6.27
CA TYR A 44 27.96 -2.54 6.14
C TYR A 44 26.54 -2.64 6.69
N THR A 45 26.17 -1.66 7.47
CA THR A 45 24.82 -1.57 8.01
C THR A 45 24.13 -0.37 7.37
N PHE A 46 22.96 -0.61 6.84
CA PHE A 46 22.13 0.48 6.35
C PHE A 46 21.55 1.23 7.53
N LEU A 47 21.63 2.54 7.48
CA LEU A 47 21.13 3.44 8.50
C LEU A 47 20.14 4.41 7.89
N GLY A 48 19.28 4.95 8.71
CA GLY A 48 18.31 5.96 8.29
C GLY A 48 17.10 5.40 7.56
N GLY A 49 16.89 4.10 7.63
CA GLY A 49 15.65 3.51 7.15
C GLY A 49 14.46 4.02 7.97
N ASN A 50 13.32 4.15 7.30
CA ASN A 50 12.10 4.63 7.89
C ASN A 50 10.95 3.75 7.43
N ASP A 51 10.11 3.35 8.34
CA ASP A 51 9.03 2.41 8.03
C ASP A 51 7.73 3.08 7.57
N TYR A 52 7.71 4.40 7.48
CA TYR A 52 6.52 5.17 7.13
C TYR A 52 5.29 4.87 8.00
N GLU A 53 5.46 4.15 9.09
CA GLU A 53 4.36 3.92 10.00
C GLU A 53 4.10 5.18 10.82
N SER A 54 2.83 5.52 10.99
CA SER A 54 2.50 6.72 11.74
C SER A 54 2.75 6.50 13.22
N SER A 55 3.34 7.47 13.88
CA SER A 55 3.52 7.45 15.32
C SER A 55 2.20 7.35 16.09
N GLY A 56 1.08 7.67 15.45
CA GLY A 56 -0.26 7.49 15.99
C GLY A 56 -0.86 6.12 15.72
N GLY A 57 -0.17 5.25 15.03
CA GLY A 57 -0.66 3.92 14.71
C GLY A 57 -1.81 3.88 13.71
N ASP A 58 -2.11 4.99 13.06
CA ASP A 58 -3.20 5.10 12.10
C ASP A 58 -2.83 4.62 10.71
N GLY A 59 -1.71 3.94 10.58
CA GLY A 59 -1.36 3.26 9.39
C GLY A 59 -0.41 4.04 8.51
N TYR A 60 -0.68 4.06 7.28
CA TYR A 60 0.23 4.25 6.21
C TYR A 60 0.60 5.72 5.97
N LYS A 61 1.88 6.01 5.86
CA LYS A 61 2.36 7.39 5.71
C LYS A 61 2.97 7.72 4.38
N ALA A 62 2.74 6.92 3.35
CA ALA A 62 3.24 7.30 2.04
C ALA A 62 2.58 8.61 1.59
N GLU A 63 3.40 9.52 1.14
CA GLU A 63 2.95 10.80 0.61
C GLU A 63 2.06 10.59 -0.59
N LEU A 64 0.91 11.26 -0.60
CA LEU A 64 -0.06 11.17 -1.69
C LEU A 64 0.56 11.51 -3.05
N SER A 65 1.41 12.53 -3.10
CA SER A 65 2.09 12.95 -4.33
C SER A 65 2.97 11.85 -4.92
N ASN A 66 3.69 11.14 -4.06
CA ASN A 66 4.54 10.03 -4.48
C ASN A 66 3.71 8.84 -4.99
N LEU A 67 2.59 8.58 -4.34
CA LEU A 67 1.67 7.52 -4.77
C LEU A 67 1.04 7.84 -6.13
N ILE A 68 0.59 9.08 -6.32
CA ILE A 68 0.04 9.53 -7.61
C ILE A 68 1.09 9.41 -8.71
N THR A 69 2.32 9.83 -8.44
CA THR A 69 3.43 9.70 -9.39
C THR A 69 3.69 8.23 -9.72
N ALA A 70 3.70 7.37 -8.73
CA ALA A 70 3.93 5.94 -8.93
C ALA A 70 2.82 5.28 -9.75
N TYR A 71 1.56 5.57 -9.45
CA TYR A 71 0.45 5.06 -10.25
C TYR A 71 0.41 5.66 -11.66
N GLY A 72 0.90 6.89 -11.82
CA GLY A 72 1.02 7.55 -13.12
C GLY A 72 1.90 6.79 -14.11
N LEU A 73 2.85 5.99 -13.63
CA LEU A 73 3.67 5.13 -14.48
C LEU A 73 2.86 4.07 -15.21
N PHE A 74 1.67 3.76 -14.73
CA PHE A 74 0.75 2.82 -15.37
C PHE A 74 -0.23 3.50 -16.34
N SER A 75 -0.05 4.78 -16.65
CA SER A 75 -0.99 5.52 -17.52
C SER A 75 -0.92 5.08 -18.97
N ASN A 76 0.24 4.65 -19.42
CA ASN A 76 0.41 4.19 -20.80
C ASN A 76 0.12 2.69 -20.90
N LYS A 77 -1.03 2.35 -21.49
CA LYS A 77 -1.45 0.97 -21.66
C LYS A 77 -0.62 0.19 -22.68
N ASP A 78 0.06 0.90 -23.58
CA ASP A 78 0.86 0.25 -24.62
C ASP A 78 2.24 -0.18 -24.09
N GLU A 79 2.65 0.39 -22.95
CA GLU A 79 3.92 0.02 -22.32
C GLU A 79 3.73 -0.96 -21.18
N VAL A 80 2.65 -0.81 -20.43
CA VAL A 80 2.44 -1.60 -19.22
C VAL A 80 1.04 -2.19 -19.24
N GLU A 81 0.98 -3.50 -19.31
CA GLU A 81 -0.27 -4.26 -19.27
C GLU A 81 -0.64 -4.55 -17.82
N VAL A 82 -1.84 -4.14 -17.41
CA VAL A 82 -2.37 -4.40 -16.07
C VAL A 82 -3.87 -4.67 -16.14
N ASP A 83 -4.32 -5.62 -15.34
CA ASP A 83 -5.75 -5.95 -15.22
C ASP A 83 -6.39 -5.21 -14.05
N PHE A 84 -5.66 -5.01 -12.96
CA PHE A 84 -6.20 -4.42 -11.74
C PHE A 84 -5.26 -3.36 -11.17
N LEU A 85 -5.83 -2.21 -10.86
CA LEU A 85 -5.20 -1.17 -10.06
C LEU A 85 -5.76 -1.25 -8.64
N ILE A 86 -4.94 -1.64 -7.71
CA ILE A 86 -5.37 -1.86 -6.32
C ILE A 86 -5.03 -0.63 -5.49
N MET A 87 -6.03 -0.05 -4.84
CA MET A 87 -5.80 1.10 -3.98
C MET A 87 -4.90 0.78 -2.79
N GLY A 88 -5.02 -0.43 -2.25
CA GLY A 88 -4.33 -0.79 -1.02
C GLY A 88 -4.86 0.00 0.18
N PRO A 89 -4.02 0.29 1.17
CA PRO A 89 -4.43 1.08 2.33
C PRO A 89 -4.65 2.55 1.96
N GLY A 90 -5.40 3.24 2.80
CA GLY A 90 -5.58 4.67 2.69
C GLY A 90 -4.30 5.46 2.95
N CYS A 91 -4.37 6.75 2.77
CA CYS A 91 -3.31 7.70 3.11
C CYS A 91 -3.44 8.14 4.57
N ALA A 92 -2.65 9.15 4.96
CA ALA A 92 -2.65 9.67 6.33
C ALA A 92 -4.00 10.27 6.74
N THR A 93 -4.74 10.83 5.79
CA THR A 93 -6.05 11.41 6.04
C THR A 93 -7.10 10.85 5.10
N GLU A 94 -8.36 10.98 5.50
CA GLU A 94 -9.49 10.56 4.69
C GLU A 94 -9.54 11.32 3.37
N ALA A 95 -9.33 12.62 3.39
CA ALA A 95 -9.32 13.44 2.18
C ALA A 95 -8.23 13.02 1.19
N GLN A 96 -7.05 12.69 1.70
CA GLN A 96 -5.98 12.17 0.85
C GLN A 96 -6.33 10.79 0.27
N SER A 97 -7.03 9.96 1.03
CA SER A 97 -7.49 8.66 0.56
C SER A 97 -8.55 8.80 -0.53
N GLN A 98 -9.46 9.77 -0.38
CA GLN A 98 -10.44 10.11 -1.43
C GLN A 98 -9.77 10.65 -2.70
N ALA A 99 -8.75 11.49 -2.54
CA ALA A 99 -7.99 12.00 -3.68
C ALA A 99 -7.25 10.88 -4.42
N LYS A 100 -6.65 9.96 -3.68
CA LYS A 100 -6.02 8.76 -4.23
C LYS A 100 -7.04 7.90 -5.00
N ALA A 101 -8.21 7.69 -4.40
CA ALA A 101 -9.28 6.92 -5.00
C ALA A 101 -9.76 7.53 -6.32
N ASN A 102 -10.05 8.83 -6.32
CA ASN A 102 -10.46 9.54 -7.53
C ASN A 102 -9.39 9.52 -8.61
N TYR A 103 -8.11 9.61 -8.24
CA TYR A 103 -7.03 9.48 -9.20
C TYR A 103 -7.00 8.10 -9.86
N LEU A 104 -7.15 7.03 -9.07
CA LEU A 104 -7.19 5.66 -9.60
C LEU A 104 -8.41 5.42 -10.49
N ILE A 105 -9.55 5.98 -10.13
CA ILE A 105 -10.77 5.92 -10.96
C ILE A 105 -10.52 6.60 -12.31
N SER A 106 -9.95 7.80 -12.29
CA SER A 106 -9.64 8.54 -13.52
C SER A 106 -8.61 7.81 -14.38
N LEU A 107 -7.64 7.17 -13.74
CA LEU A 107 -6.62 6.38 -14.44
C LEU A 107 -7.24 5.16 -15.13
N ALA A 108 -8.09 4.42 -14.44
CA ALA A 108 -8.77 3.27 -15.00
C ALA A 108 -9.72 3.68 -16.14
N GLU A 109 -10.43 4.81 -15.99
CA GLU A 109 -11.29 5.34 -17.03
C GLU A 109 -10.51 5.81 -18.26
N GLY A 110 -9.32 6.35 -18.07
CA GLY A 110 -8.44 6.75 -19.16
C GLY A 110 -7.93 5.55 -19.95
N ARG A 111 -7.58 4.48 -19.25
CA ARG A 111 -7.06 3.26 -19.86
C ARG A 111 -8.15 2.41 -20.51
N LYS A 112 -9.23 2.16 -19.81
CA LYS A 112 -10.37 1.32 -20.23
C LYS A 112 -10.04 -0.16 -20.45
N ASP A 113 -8.87 -0.60 -20.04
CA ASP A 113 -8.40 -1.98 -20.15
C ASP A 113 -8.17 -2.63 -18.79
N CYS A 114 -8.40 -1.90 -17.71
CA CYS A 114 -8.22 -2.39 -16.35
C CYS A 114 -9.34 -1.90 -15.44
N MET A 115 -9.44 -2.53 -14.27
CA MET A 115 -10.36 -2.13 -13.21
C MET A 115 -9.60 -1.68 -11.97
N THR A 116 -10.18 -0.75 -11.23
CA THR A 116 -9.63 -0.38 -9.93
C THR A 116 -10.50 -0.86 -8.78
N THR A 117 -9.85 -1.31 -7.72
CA THR A 117 -10.51 -1.69 -6.46
C THR A 117 -10.22 -0.65 -5.40
N ILE A 118 -11.26 0.05 -4.99
CA ILE A 118 -11.19 1.16 -4.05
C ILE A 118 -11.66 0.70 -2.68
N GLY A 119 -10.87 0.98 -1.66
CA GLY A 119 -11.21 0.66 -0.28
C GLY A 119 -11.56 1.91 0.53
N ALA A 120 -12.27 1.70 1.63
CA ALA A 120 -12.57 2.76 2.58
C ALA A 120 -11.30 3.16 3.35
N HIS A 121 -11.31 4.36 3.91
CA HIS A 121 -10.26 4.77 4.85
C HIS A 121 -10.45 4.04 6.19
N ARG A 122 -9.33 3.67 6.83
CA ARG A 122 -9.36 2.86 8.05
C ARG A 122 -10.20 3.48 9.16
N SER A 123 -10.13 4.79 9.33
CA SER A 123 -10.88 5.49 10.38
C SER A 123 -12.40 5.43 10.21
N ASN A 124 -12.89 5.08 9.03
CA ASN A 124 -14.32 4.90 8.82
C ASN A 124 -14.87 3.68 9.56
N LEU A 125 -14.03 2.71 9.88
CA LEU A 125 -14.44 1.42 10.44
C LEU A 125 -13.82 1.12 11.80
N VAL A 126 -12.59 1.56 12.00
CA VAL A 126 -11.80 1.23 13.19
C VAL A 126 -11.34 2.54 13.81
N ALA A 127 -11.57 2.70 15.09
CA ALA A 127 -11.10 3.87 15.81
C ALA A 127 -9.58 3.99 15.74
N ALA A 128 -9.09 5.16 16.07
CA ALA A 128 -7.66 5.47 16.07
C ALA A 128 -6.86 4.45 16.88
N ALA A 129 -5.55 4.56 16.82
CA ALA A 129 -4.62 3.60 17.41
C ALA A 129 -5.03 3.13 18.80
N GLY A 130 -5.13 1.84 18.97
CA GLY A 130 -5.58 1.24 20.22
C GLY A 130 -7.08 1.21 20.42
N GLY A 131 -7.84 1.84 19.52
CA GLY A 131 -9.29 1.81 19.57
C GLY A 131 -9.89 0.55 18.98
N GLY A 132 -11.11 0.26 19.38
CA GLY A 132 -11.88 -0.87 18.87
C GLY A 132 -12.57 -0.56 17.55
N ILE A 133 -13.37 -1.50 17.12
CA ILE A 133 -14.24 -1.31 15.96
C ILE A 133 -15.33 -0.30 16.33
N LEU A 134 -15.64 0.59 15.41
CA LEU A 134 -16.77 1.51 15.56
C LEU A 134 -18.10 0.76 15.54
N THR A 135 -19.15 1.39 16.02
CA THR A 135 -20.50 0.80 15.94
C THR A 135 -20.93 0.66 14.48
N ALA A 136 -21.72 -0.34 14.17
CA ALA A 136 -22.17 -0.60 12.81
C ALA A 136 -22.93 0.60 12.20
N GLU A 137 -23.63 1.36 13.02
CA GLU A 137 -24.32 2.57 12.56
C GLU A 137 -23.32 3.67 12.18
N SER A 138 -22.33 3.93 13.03
CA SER A 138 -21.26 4.89 12.72
C SER A 138 -20.47 4.47 11.49
N GLN A 139 -20.15 3.18 11.37
CA GLN A 139 -19.46 2.66 10.19
C GLN A 139 -20.26 2.90 8.91
N THR A 140 -21.57 2.63 8.96
CA THR A 140 -22.45 2.86 7.80
C THR A 140 -22.46 4.32 7.39
N LEU A 141 -22.63 5.22 8.35
CA LEU A 141 -22.64 6.66 8.06
C LEU A 141 -21.29 7.14 7.50
N ASN A 142 -20.20 6.73 8.12
CA ASN A 142 -18.86 7.10 7.69
C ASN A 142 -18.57 6.60 6.26
N LEU A 143 -18.96 5.37 5.95
CA LEU A 143 -18.78 4.80 4.61
C LEU A 143 -19.59 5.55 3.56
N VAL A 144 -20.85 5.88 3.86
CA VAL A 144 -21.68 6.68 2.95
C VAL A 144 -21.03 8.03 2.69
N ASN A 145 -20.56 8.70 3.75
CA ASN A 145 -19.89 9.99 3.61
C ASN A 145 -18.56 9.89 2.85
N TYR A 146 -17.83 8.80 3.04
CA TYR A 146 -16.56 8.57 2.37
C TYR A 146 -16.72 8.32 0.87
N PHE A 147 -17.65 7.45 0.49
CA PHE A 147 -17.84 7.09 -0.91
C PHE A 147 -18.66 8.10 -1.70
N SER A 148 -19.49 8.91 -1.04
CA SER A 148 -20.38 9.86 -1.68
C SER A 148 -19.67 10.85 -2.63
N PRO A 149 -18.52 11.42 -2.30
CA PRO A 149 -17.82 12.37 -3.17
C PRO A 149 -16.94 11.70 -4.23
N LEU A 150 -16.86 10.38 -4.26
CA LEU A 150 -16.04 9.69 -5.25
C LEU A 150 -16.74 9.63 -6.59
N SER A 151 -15.98 9.68 -7.66
CA SER A 151 -16.49 9.59 -9.02
C SER A 151 -17.10 8.21 -9.27
N SER A 152 -18.26 8.18 -9.88
CA SER A 152 -18.89 6.94 -10.32
C SER A 152 -18.29 6.48 -11.63
N SER A 153 -17.90 5.22 -11.71
CA SER A 153 -17.29 4.65 -12.92
C SER A 153 -17.59 3.16 -13.02
N SER A 154 -17.76 2.69 -14.25
CA SER A 154 -17.88 1.26 -14.53
C SER A 154 -16.55 0.51 -14.44
N TYR A 155 -15.44 1.24 -14.31
CA TYR A 155 -14.10 0.69 -14.18
C TYR A 155 -13.61 0.66 -12.73
N ALA A 156 -14.51 0.92 -11.77
CA ALA A 156 -14.15 0.94 -10.35
C ALA A 156 -15.14 0.11 -9.53
N THR A 157 -14.60 -0.61 -8.56
CA THR A 157 -15.41 -1.28 -7.54
C THR A 157 -15.08 -0.73 -6.17
N PHE A 158 -16.10 -0.49 -5.37
CA PHE A 158 -15.95 0.01 -4.02
C PHE A 158 -16.08 -1.13 -3.02
N ASP A 159 -15.09 -1.23 -2.15
CA ASP A 159 -15.05 -2.21 -1.09
C ASP A 159 -15.05 -1.53 0.28
N SER A 160 -16.01 -1.88 1.11
CA SER A 160 -16.14 -1.34 2.46
C SER A 160 -15.43 -2.19 3.51
N GLY A 161 -14.71 -3.24 3.12
CA GLY A 161 -14.21 -4.24 4.04
C GLY A 161 -12.84 -3.95 4.61
N TYR A 162 -12.68 -4.34 5.87
CA TYR A 162 -11.40 -4.56 6.52
C TYR A 162 -11.44 -5.91 7.20
N LYS A 163 -10.45 -6.73 6.97
CA LYS A 163 -10.33 -8.03 7.63
C LYS A 163 -9.35 -7.95 8.79
N TYR A 164 -9.68 -8.65 9.85
CA TYR A 164 -8.81 -8.85 11.01
C TYR A 164 -7.98 -10.10 10.78
N THR A 165 -6.69 -9.95 10.70
CA THR A 165 -5.75 -11.03 10.39
C THR A 165 -4.57 -11.01 11.31
N PHE A 166 -3.90 -12.14 11.43
CA PHE A 166 -2.71 -12.26 12.26
C PHE A 166 -1.45 -11.95 11.44
N ASP A 167 -0.73 -10.92 11.85
CA ASP A 167 0.58 -10.60 11.34
C ASP A 167 1.63 -11.42 12.12
N ARG A 168 2.11 -12.47 11.49
CA ARG A 168 3.06 -13.39 12.10
C ARG A 168 4.46 -12.78 12.27
N PHE A 169 4.79 -11.74 11.53
CA PHE A 169 6.11 -11.11 11.61
C PHE A 169 6.22 -10.20 12.81
N ASN A 170 5.16 -9.48 13.11
CA ASN A 170 5.09 -8.60 14.29
C ASN A 170 4.35 -9.24 15.45
N ASN A 171 3.91 -10.49 15.31
CA ASN A 171 3.21 -11.24 16.35
C ASN A 171 2.01 -10.48 16.91
N LYS A 172 1.22 -9.87 16.02
CA LYS A 172 0.05 -9.08 16.40
C LYS A 172 -1.08 -9.23 15.40
N PHE A 173 -2.29 -9.00 15.86
CA PHE A 173 -3.44 -8.93 14.97
C PHE A 173 -3.64 -7.51 14.45
N VAL A 174 -3.93 -7.40 13.17
CA VAL A 174 -4.11 -6.11 12.49
C VAL A 174 -5.35 -6.11 11.62
N TYR A 175 -5.89 -4.94 11.38
CA TYR A 175 -6.94 -4.72 10.38
C TYR A 175 -6.30 -4.24 9.09
N ILE A 176 -6.54 -4.95 8.00
CA ILE A 176 -6.07 -4.59 6.66
C ILE A 176 -7.25 -4.50 5.69
N PRO A 177 -7.19 -3.60 4.70
CA PRO A 177 -8.28 -3.45 3.74
C PRO A 177 -8.42 -4.68 2.86
N THR A 178 -9.64 -4.97 2.44
CA THR A 178 -9.98 -6.15 1.63
C THR A 178 -9.96 -5.88 0.13
N ASN A 179 -9.68 -4.64 -0.30
CA ASN A 179 -9.69 -4.30 -1.72
C ASN A 179 -8.69 -5.14 -2.55
N ALA A 180 -7.56 -5.53 -1.97
CA ALA A 180 -6.63 -6.43 -2.63
C ALA A 180 -7.16 -7.86 -2.71
N ASP A 181 -7.90 -8.31 -1.69
CA ASP A 181 -8.56 -9.61 -1.72
C ASP A 181 -9.66 -9.64 -2.80
N VAL A 182 -10.39 -8.54 -2.96
CA VAL A 182 -11.42 -8.41 -4.00
C VAL A 182 -10.78 -8.54 -5.39
N ALA A 183 -9.69 -7.83 -5.64
CA ALA A 183 -8.96 -7.96 -6.90
C ALA A 183 -8.47 -9.40 -7.11
N GLY A 184 -7.96 -10.03 -6.06
CA GLY A 184 -7.52 -11.43 -6.12
C GLY A 184 -8.67 -12.41 -6.38
N MET A 185 -9.87 -12.14 -5.84
CA MET A 185 -11.05 -12.95 -6.13
C MET A 185 -11.52 -12.77 -7.58
N MET A 186 -11.46 -11.55 -8.11
CA MET A 186 -11.78 -11.26 -9.50
C MET A 186 -10.80 -11.98 -10.44
N ALA A 187 -9.51 -11.88 -10.18
CA ALA A 187 -8.47 -12.55 -10.97
C ALA A 187 -8.66 -14.07 -10.95
N ARG A 188 -8.87 -14.64 -9.75
CA ARG A 188 -9.12 -16.10 -9.62
C ARG A 188 -10.37 -16.53 -10.38
N THR A 189 -11.41 -15.71 -10.38
CA THR A 189 -12.64 -16.01 -11.09
C THR A 189 -12.42 -15.95 -12.59
N GLY A 190 -11.65 -14.98 -13.07
CA GLY A 190 -11.30 -14.85 -14.48
C GLY A 190 -10.49 -16.03 -15.01
N VAL A 191 -9.60 -16.57 -14.17
CA VAL A 191 -8.78 -17.74 -14.55
C VAL A 191 -9.59 -19.05 -14.53
N ASN A 192 -10.45 -19.23 -13.52
CA ASN A 192 -11.14 -20.50 -13.31
C ASN A 192 -12.50 -20.57 -14.02
N ALA A 193 -13.02 -19.45 -14.48
CA ALA A 193 -14.32 -19.39 -15.15
C ALA A 193 -14.26 -18.34 -16.24
N PHE A 194 -15.01 -17.24 -16.08
CA PHE A 194 -15.02 -16.15 -17.06
C PHE A 194 -14.88 -14.79 -16.34
N PRO A 195 -14.24 -13.81 -16.99
CA PRO A 195 -14.02 -12.50 -16.36
C PRO A 195 -15.30 -11.77 -15.93
N TRP A 196 -16.41 -12.06 -16.59
CA TRP A 196 -17.70 -11.43 -16.27
C TRP A 196 -18.50 -12.14 -15.19
N PHE A 197 -17.98 -13.24 -14.65
CA PHE A 197 -18.65 -13.92 -13.53
C PHE A 197 -18.40 -13.15 -12.24
N SER A 198 -19.43 -13.06 -11.42
CA SER A 198 -19.29 -12.47 -10.09
C SER A 198 -18.29 -13.26 -9.25
N PRO A 199 -17.32 -12.61 -8.62
CA PRO A 199 -16.40 -13.27 -7.70
C PRO A 199 -17.06 -13.62 -6.35
N ALA A 200 -18.30 -13.21 -6.14
CA ALA A 200 -19.04 -13.45 -4.88
C ALA A 200 -19.52 -14.90 -4.76
N GLY A 201 -19.97 -15.24 -3.57
CA GLY A 201 -20.55 -16.54 -3.24
C GLY A 201 -19.61 -17.44 -2.46
N GLN A 202 -20.18 -18.53 -1.92
CA GLN A 202 -19.50 -19.41 -0.97
C GLN A 202 -18.24 -20.08 -1.53
N GLN A 203 -18.16 -20.29 -2.83
CA GLN A 203 -17.02 -20.95 -3.45
C GLN A 203 -15.96 -19.97 -3.96
N ARG A 204 -16.39 -18.82 -4.48
CA ARG A 204 -15.48 -17.86 -5.10
C ARG A 204 -15.14 -16.69 -4.21
N GLY A 205 -16.07 -16.26 -3.36
CA GLY A 205 -15.94 -15.07 -2.51
C GLY A 205 -15.32 -15.34 -1.13
N VAL A 206 -14.42 -16.30 -1.01
CA VAL A 206 -13.78 -16.63 0.26
C VAL A 206 -12.56 -15.74 0.48
N LEU A 207 -12.57 -15.02 1.60
CA LEU A 207 -11.42 -14.26 2.06
C LEU A 207 -10.48 -15.17 2.85
N ASN A 208 -9.26 -15.28 2.37
CA ASN A 208 -8.26 -16.08 3.05
C ASN A 208 -7.67 -15.32 4.24
N ASN A 209 -7.27 -16.07 5.27
CA ASN A 209 -6.61 -15.53 6.45
C ASN A 209 -7.40 -14.42 7.14
N ALA A 210 -8.72 -14.50 7.12
CA ALA A 210 -9.59 -13.57 7.81
C ALA A 210 -10.18 -14.23 9.05
N VAL A 211 -9.88 -13.68 10.22
CA VAL A 211 -10.48 -14.13 11.48
C VAL A 211 -11.90 -13.56 11.61
N LYS A 212 -12.06 -12.31 11.24
CA LYS A 212 -13.35 -11.60 11.20
C LYS A 212 -13.24 -10.38 10.31
N LEU A 213 -14.39 -9.84 9.93
CA LEU A 213 -14.49 -8.56 9.25
C LEU A 213 -14.71 -7.44 10.27
N ALA A 214 -14.20 -6.26 9.98
CA ALA A 214 -14.43 -5.07 10.80
C ALA A 214 -15.86 -4.58 10.67
N TYR A 215 -16.49 -4.81 9.54
CA TYR A 215 -17.83 -4.37 9.23
C TYR A 215 -18.63 -5.50 8.59
N ASN A 216 -19.79 -5.79 9.14
CA ASN A 216 -20.71 -6.78 8.63
C ASN A 216 -22.11 -6.18 8.63
N PRO A 217 -22.51 -5.51 7.55
CA PRO A 217 -23.74 -4.73 7.50
C PRO A 217 -24.99 -5.62 7.53
N SER A 218 -25.97 -5.19 8.29
CA SER A 218 -27.32 -5.72 8.23
C SER A 218 -27.98 -5.36 6.90
N LYS A 219 -29.15 -5.95 6.63
CA LYS A 219 -29.88 -5.62 5.40
C LYS A 219 -30.17 -4.12 5.30
N SER A 220 -30.69 -3.52 6.35
CA SER A 220 -31.03 -2.09 6.36
C SER A 220 -29.80 -1.18 6.17
N GLN A 221 -28.65 -1.59 6.63
CA GLN A 221 -27.39 -0.86 6.42
C GLN A 221 -26.92 -0.99 4.98
N ARG A 222 -27.04 -2.18 4.38
CA ARG A 222 -26.72 -2.36 2.95
C ARG A 222 -27.65 -1.52 2.07
N ASP A 223 -28.94 -1.45 2.41
CA ASP A 223 -29.90 -0.64 1.68
C ASP A 223 -29.53 0.87 1.69
N ARG A 224 -28.74 1.31 2.67
CA ARG A 224 -28.21 2.68 2.74
C ARG A 224 -26.90 2.86 2.00
N LEU A 225 -26.14 1.80 1.78
CA LEU A 225 -24.86 1.85 1.08
C LEU A 225 -25.00 1.70 -0.44
N TYR A 226 -25.87 0.80 -0.89
CA TYR A 226 -25.95 0.45 -2.32
C TYR A 226 -26.46 1.55 -3.26
N PRO A 227 -27.17 2.57 -2.83
CA PRO A 227 -27.52 3.69 -3.71
C PRO A 227 -26.37 4.65 -4.01
N LYS A 228 -25.16 4.36 -3.58
CA LYS A 228 -23.97 5.23 -3.72
C LYS A 228 -22.98 4.72 -4.76
#